data_3bb2e3cc4818843372cff4f25f82ce3e
#
_entry.id   3bb2e3cc4818843372cff4f25f82ce3e
#
_cell.length_a   1.000
_cell.length_b   1.000
_cell.length_c   1.000
_cell.angle_alpha   90.00
_cell.angle_beta   90.00
_cell.angle_gamma   90.00
#
_symmetry.space_group_name_H-M   'P 1'
#
loop_
_entity.id
_entity.type
_entity.pdbx_description
1 polymer ?
#
loop_
_entity_poly.entity_id
_entity_poly.type
_entity_poly.pdbx_seq_one_letter_code
_entity_poly.pdbx_strand_id
1 'polypeptide(L)'
;SEVTKFDNESKELGNWYVGQKQGEIWGYETYGLFQSEQEIAGAANQDKVSGGIKLMPGDIRFVDRNNDGVIDWGDNTVDNPGDKKIIGNSTPRYHYGINLGADWKGFDLGIFFQGVGKRDLYLPGTSFRSHYGSEWQVPSAYNNDYWTEENTGAYFPRARFNGGSAINQAQTRYMV
;
A
#
# COMPACT_ATOMS: atom_id res chain seq x y z
N SER A 1 19.25 -8.54 -2.36
CA SER A 1 19.54 -8.79 -3.79
C SER A 1 19.17 -7.56 -4.58
N GLU A 2 19.96 -7.24 -5.60
CA GLU A 2 19.76 -6.12 -6.52
C GLU A 2 19.88 -6.63 -7.94
N VAL A 3 19.07 -6.10 -8.85
CA VAL A 3 19.09 -6.45 -10.27
C VAL A 3 20.29 -5.77 -10.92
N THR A 4 21.26 -6.56 -11.39
CA THR A 4 22.48 -6.06 -12.02
C THR A 4 22.39 -6.01 -13.54
N LYS A 5 21.49 -6.80 -14.14
CA LYS A 5 21.27 -6.81 -15.59
C LYS A 5 19.84 -7.20 -15.91
N PHE A 6 19.16 -6.40 -16.69
CA PHE A 6 17.82 -6.67 -17.24
C PHE A 6 17.58 -5.77 -18.46
N ASP A 7 16.84 -6.26 -19.45
CA ASP A 7 16.51 -5.53 -20.67
C ASP A 7 15.27 -4.65 -20.46
N ASN A 8 15.48 -3.49 -19.85
CA ASN A 8 14.50 -2.45 -19.59
C ASN A 8 15.23 -1.11 -19.53
N GLU A 9 15.62 -0.59 -20.70
CA GLU A 9 16.39 0.66 -20.81
C GLU A 9 15.65 1.87 -20.22
N SER A 10 14.32 1.93 -20.42
CA SER A 10 13.46 3.01 -19.88
C SER A 10 13.23 2.89 -18.37
N LYS A 11 13.61 1.78 -17.74
CA LYS A 11 13.38 1.48 -16.32
C LYS A 11 11.90 1.61 -15.92
N GLU A 12 11.02 1.05 -16.73
CA GLU A 12 9.59 0.99 -16.40
C GLU A 12 9.35 0.27 -15.08
N LEU A 13 8.50 0.85 -14.22
CA LEU A 13 8.22 0.34 -12.88
C LEU A 13 7.42 -0.97 -12.86
N GLY A 14 6.76 -1.33 -13.96
CA GLY A 14 6.05 -2.60 -14.12
C GLY A 14 6.94 -3.81 -14.37
N ASN A 15 8.20 -3.60 -14.69
CA ASN A 15 9.19 -4.62 -15.01
C ASN A 15 10.42 -4.52 -14.09
N TRP A 16 11.29 -5.55 -14.14
CA TRP A 16 12.58 -5.45 -13.49
C TRP A 16 13.44 -4.37 -14.17
N TYR A 17 14.19 -3.62 -13.40
CA TYR A 17 15.15 -2.64 -13.89
C TYR A 17 16.48 -2.72 -13.15
N VAL A 18 17.55 -2.32 -13.80
CA VAL A 18 18.89 -2.32 -13.20
C VAL A 18 18.95 -1.36 -12.00
N GLY A 19 19.42 -1.85 -10.87
CA GLY A 19 19.45 -1.14 -9.58
C GLY A 19 18.24 -1.41 -8.69
N GLN A 20 17.20 -2.10 -9.19
CA GLN A 20 16.04 -2.47 -8.39
C GLN A 20 16.44 -3.45 -7.28
N LYS A 21 16.00 -3.17 -6.07
CA LYS A 21 16.10 -4.14 -4.97
C LYS A 21 14.94 -5.11 -5.03
N GLN A 22 15.25 -6.38 -4.85
CA GLN A 22 14.21 -7.41 -4.82
C GLN A 22 13.15 -7.07 -3.76
N GLY A 23 11.89 -7.14 -4.15
CA GLY A 23 10.75 -6.91 -3.26
C GLY A 23 10.34 -5.44 -3.10
N GLU A 24 10.93 -4.51 -3.83
CA GLU A 24 10.47 -3.10 -3.83
C GLU A 24 9.01 -3.02 -4.20
N ILE A 25 8.28 -2.19 -3.42
CA ILE A 25 6.87 -1.90 -3.64
C ILE A 25 6.75 -0.42 -3.97
N TRP A 26 6.31 -0.12 -5.19
CA TRP A 26 6.01 1.23 -5.62
C TRP A 26 4.55 1.56 -5.38
N GLY A 27 4.27 2.77 -4.93
CA GLY A 27 2.91 3.24 -4.67
C GLY A 27 2.87 4.71 -4.29
N TYR A 28 1.68 5.17 -3.99
CA TYR A 28 1.42 6.55 -3.61
C TYR A 28 1.53 6.76 -2.10
N GLU A 29 1.97 7.93 -1.70
CA GLU A 29 1.89 8.35 -0.30
C GLU A 29 0.48 8.84 0.00
N THR A 30 -0.08 8.39 1.13
CA THR A 30 -1.42 8.80 1.56
C THR A 30 -1.32 9.95 2.54
N TYR A 31 -2.01 11.05 2.26
CA TYR A 31 -2.19 12.13 3.22
C TYR A 31 -3.26 11.80 4.27
N GLY A 32 -4.24 11.00 3.90
CA GLY A 32 -5.36 10.61 4.75
C GLY A 32 -6.62 10.33 3.92
N LEU A 33 -7.77 10.59 4.51
CA LEU A 33 -9.06 10.53 3.83
C LEU A 33 -9.62 11.96 3.71
N PHE A 34 -10.24 12.27 2.60
CA PHE A 34 -10.96 13.54 2.44
C PHE A 34 -12.10 13.62 3.45
N GLN A 35 -12.20 14.75 4.15
CA GLN A 35 -13.24 14.97 5.14
C GLN A 35 -14.41 15.80 4.60
N SER A 36 -14.21 16.55 3.52
CA SER A 36 -15.24 17.43 2.94
C SER A 36 -15.05 17.65 1.44
N GLU A 37 -16.10 18.08 0.77
CA GLU A 37 -16.04 18.53 -0.64
C GLU A 37 -15.12 19.74 -0.82
N GLN A 38 -14.94 20.57 0.21
CA GLN A 38 -14.02 21.71 0.17
C GLN A 38 -12.56 21.25 0.14
N GLU A 39 -12.22 20.20 0.91
CA GLU A 39 -10.89 19.60 0.84
C GLU A 39 -10.59 19.00 -0.54
N ILE A 40 -11.58 18.35 -1.15
CA ILE A 40 -11.44 17.79 -2.49
C ILE A 40 -11.21 18.91 -3.51
N ALA A 41 -11.97 20.00 -3.43
CA ALA A 41 -11.83 21.13 -4.34
C ALA A 41 -10.50 21.88 -4.19
N GLY A 42 -9.89 21.83 -3.00
CA GLY A 42 -8.59 22.47 -2.71
C GLY A 42 -7.38 21.54 -2.86
N ALA A 43 -7.57 20.27 -3.17
CA ALA A 43 -6.50 19.29 -3.31
C ALA A 43 -6.02 19.18 -4.77
N ALA A 44 -4.88 18.52 -4.96
CA ALA A 44 -4.40 18.13 -6.28
C ALA A 44 -5.42 17.21 -6.99
N ASN A 45 -5.53 17.37 -8.29
CA ASN A 45 -6.47 16.58 -9.10
C ASN A 45 -6.03 15.11 -9.14
N GLN A 46 -6.93 14.20 -8.76
CA GLN A 46 -6.68 12.75 -8.73
C GLN A 46 -7.38 11.98 -9.86
N ASP A 47 -7.92 12.66 -10.89
CA ASP A 47 -8.71 12.02 -11.95
C ASP A 47 -7.95 10.92 -12.68
N LYS A 48 -6.66 11.09 -12.91
CA LYS A 48 -5.83 10.08 -13.56
C LYS A 48 -5.79 8.77 -12.76
N VAL A 49 -5.56 8.87 -11.45
CA VAL A 49 -5.46 7.68 -10.58
C VAL A 49 -6.80 7.14 -10.14
N SER A 50 -7.84 7.95 -10.15
CA SER A 50 -9.22 7.54 -9.87
C SER A 50 -9.95 6.96 -11.08
N GLY A 51 -9.34 7.01 -12.27
CA GLY A 51 -10.00 6.60 -13.50
C GLY A 51 -11.20 7.49 -13.89
N GLY A 52 -11.17 8.77 -13.52
CA GLY A 52 -12.26 9.73 -13.76
C GLY A 52 -13.47 9.55 -12.83
N ILE A 53 -13.36 8.74 -11.79
CA ILE A 53 -14.41 8.58 -10.80
C ILE A 53 -14.44 9.81 -9.90
N LYS A 54 -15.60 10.43 -9.79
CA LYS A 54 -15.79 11.58 -8.91
C LYS A 54 -15.43 11.25 -7.46
N LEU A 55 -14.50 11.99 -6.91
CA LEU A 55 -14.11 11.89 -5.50
C LEU A 55 -15.23 12.35 -4.57
N MET A 56 -15.29 11.77 -3.39
CA MET A 56 -16.25 12.09 -2.34
C MET A 56 -15.53 12.09 -0.98
N PRO A 57 -16.08 12.76 0.04
CA PRO A 57 -15.59 12.61 1.41
C PRO A 57 -15.51 11.15 1.83
N GLY A 58 -14.41 10.78 2.47
CA GLY A 58 -14.07 9.40 2.80
C GLY A 58 -13.20 8.68 1.79
N ASP A 59 -12.96 9.26 0.61
CA ASP A 59 -11.98 8.71 -0.34
C ASP A 59 -10.55 9.04 0.08
N ILE A 60 -9.60 8.28 -0.46
CA ILE A 60 -8.20 8.44 -0.15
C ILE A 60 -7.64 9.69 -0.82
N ARG A 61 -6.95 10.51 -0.03
CA ARG A 61 -6.20 11.67 -0.49
C ARG A 61 -4.72 11.30 -0.61
N PHE A 62 -4.19 11.39 -1.81
CA PHE A 62 -2.77 11.19 -2.09
C PHE A 62 -1.98 12.48 -1.93
N VAL A 63 -0.66 12.32 -1.73
CA VAL A 63 0.28 13.43 -1.64
C VAL A 63 0.78 13.76 -3.04
N ASP A 64 0.61 15.01 -3.46
CA ASP A 64 1.25 15.59 -4.64
C ASP A 64 2.73 15.83 -4.30
N ARG A 65 3.61 14.99 -4.85
CA ARG A 65 5.03 15.00 -4.50
C ARG A 65 5.85 15.98 -5.32
N ASN A 66 5.46 16.18 -6.55
CA ASN A 66 6.15 17.10 -7.47
C ASN A 66 5.55 18.52 -7.43
N ASN A 67 4.40 18.70 -6.73
CA ASN A 67 3.64 19.95 -6.59
C ASN A 67 3.19 20.53 -7.94
N ASP A 68 2.78 19.67 -8.87
CA ASP A 68 2.23 20.10 -10.15
C ASP A 68 0.71 20.26 -10.15
N GLY A 69 0.06 19.91 -9.03
CA GLY A 69 -1.38 19.98 -8.84
C GLY A 69 -2.16 18.78 -9.38
N VAL A 70 -1.47 17.72 -9.83
CA VAL A 70 -2.09 16.51 -10.39
C VAL A 70 -1.43 15.27 -9.79
N ILE A 71 -2.23 14.34 -9.31
CA ILE A 71 -1.72 13.03 -8.87
C ILE A 71 -1.67 12.09 -10.06
N ASP A 72 -0.46 11.68 -10.43
CA ASP A 72 -0.30 10.76 -11.55
C ASP A 72 0.91 9.80 -11.39
N TRP A 73 1.14 9.00 -12.41
CA TRP A 73 2.27 8.05 -12.45
C TRP A 73 3.41 8.53 -13.36
N GLY A 74 3.34 9.77 -13.86
CA GLY A 74 4.32 10.30 -14.83
C GLY A 74 4.45 9.41 -16.06
N ASP A 75 5.68 9.08 -16.43
CA ASP A 75 5.98 8.10 -17.49
C ASP A 75 6.00 6.65 -16.96
N ASN A 76 5.69 6.47 -15.68
CA ASN A 76 5.77 5.18 -14.97
C ASN A 76 7.17 4.55 -15.04
N THR A 77 8.20 5.37 -15.01
CA THR A 77 9.62 4.98 -15.00
C THR A 77 10.29 5.44 -13.70
N VAL A 78 11.49 4.90 -13.42
CA VAL A 78 12.28 5.33 -12.25
C VAL A 78 12.66 6.81 -12.34
N ASP A 79 12.93 7.30 -13.56
CA ASP A 79 13.37 8.69 -13.77
C ASP A 79 12.20 9.69 -13.76
N ASN A 80 10.98 9.23 -14.09
CA ASN A 80 9.75 10.01 -13.98
C ASN A 80 8.59 9.12 -13.43
N PRO A 81 8.56 8.86 -12.12
CA PRO A 81 7.52 8.05 -11.49
C PRO A 81 6.23 8.81 -11.18
N GLY A 82 6.14 10.10 -11.55
CA GLY A 82 5.07 10.99 -11.08
C GLY A 82 5.09 11.10 -9.55
N ASP A 83 3.94 10.89 -8.92
CA ASP A 83 3.80 10.93 -7.46
C ASP A 83 4.10 9.60 -6.75
N LYS A 84 4.43 8.55 -7.52
CA LYS A 84 4.83 7.29 -6.92
C LYS A 84 6.18 7.37 -6.25
N LYS A 85 6.35 6.58 -5.19
CA LYS A 85 7.64 6.33 -4.53
C LYS A 85 7.72 4.87 -4.10
N ILE A 86 8.91 4.44 -3.70
CA ILE A 86 9.07 3.17 -3.00
C ILE A 86 8.43 3.32 -1.62
N ILE A 87 7.32 2.62 -1.39
CA ILE A 87 6.56 2.66 -0.13
C ILE A 87 6.94 1.53 0.82
N GLY A 88 7.65 0.51 0.35
CA GLY A 88 8.11 -0.59 1.17
C GLY A 88 8.92 -1.62 0.41
N ASN A 89 9.31 -2.68 1.13
CA ASN A 89 10.02 -3.83 0.55
C ASN A 89 9.51 -5.13 1.17
N SER A 90 8.98 -6.02 0.33
CA SER A 90 8.41 -7.30 0.74
C SER A 90 9.44 -8.39 1.08
N THR A 91 10.72 -8.16 0.76
CA THR A 91 11.78 -9.13 1.06
C THR A 91 12.24 -8.97 2.51
N PRO A 92 12.21 -10.05 3.32
CA PRO A 92 12.73 -10.02 4.67
C PRO A 92 14.21 -9.65 4.68
N ARG A 93 14.60 -8.69 5.53
CA ARG A 93 16.01 -8.30 5.68
C ARG A 93 16.78 -9.21 6.62
N TYR A 94 16.09 -9.74 7.63
CA TYR A 94 16.70 -10.57 8.67
C TYR A 94 15.84 -11.81 8.91
N HIS A 95 16.50 -12.95 8.95
CA HIS A 95 15.96 -14.19 9.49
C HIS A 95 16.78 -14.54 10.72
N TYR A 96 16.14 -14.87 11.81
CA TYR A 96 16.83 -15.30 13.02
C TYR A 96 16.17 -16.53 13.61
N GLY A 97 16.99 -17.35 14.28
CA GLY A 97 16.54 -18.49 15.04
C GLY A 97 17.35 -18.59 16.33
N ILE A 98 16.68 -18.90 17.43
CA ILE A 98 17.27 -19.09 18.74
C ILE A 98 16.85 -20.45 19.25
N ASN A 99 17.83 -21.30 19.54
CA ASN A 99 17.61 -22.58 20.19
C ASN A 99 18.05 -22.47 21.66
N LEU A 100 17.17 -22.79 22.57
CA LEU A 100 17.44 -22.89 24.00
C LEU A 100 17.24 -24.34 24.42
N GLY A 101 18.20 -24.92 25.14
CA GLY A 101 18.09 -26.25 25.69
C GLY A 101 18.50 -26.26 27.16
N ALA A 102 17.78 -27.06 27.95
CA ALA A 102 18.10 -27.28 29.36
C ALA A 102 17.77 -28.71 29.77
N ASP A 103 18.71 -29.36 30.46
CA ASP A 103 18.56 -30.70 31.03
C ASP A 103 18.58 -30.60 32.56
N TRP A 104 17.60 -31.20 33.23
CA TRP A 104 17.58 -31.21 34.68
C TRP A 104 16.89 -32.46 35.21
N LYS A 105 17.64 -33.27 35.97
CA LYS A 105 17.16 -34.45 36.68
C LYS A 105 16.31 -35.42 35.82
N GLY A 106 16.67 -35.62 34.55
CA GLY A 106 15.95 -36.48 33.63
C GLY A 106 14.81 -35.81 32.86
N PHE A 107 14.67 -34.50 32.98
CA PHE A 107 13.80 -33.68 32.16
C PHE A 107 14.61 -32.91 31.15
N ASP A 108 14.23 -33.01 29.88
CA ASP A 108 14.82 -32.25 28.76
C ASP A 108 13.85 -31.18 28.32
N LEU A 109 14.30 -29.94 28.20
CA LEU A 109 13.54 -28.82 27.67
C LEU A 109 14.25 -28.27 26.42
N GLY A 110 13.55 -28.28 25.29
CA GLY A 110 13.98 -27.64 24.07
C GLY A 110 12.99 -26.58 23.63
N ILE A 111 13.47 -25.37 23.41
CA ILE A 111 12.67 -24.26 22.90
C ILE A 111 13.33 -23.71 21.65
N PHE A 112 12.57 -23.58 20.57
CA PHE A 112 13.02 -22.96 19.34
C PHE A 112 12.19 -21.72 19.02
N PHE A 113 12.86 -20.58 18.86
CA PHE A 113 12.27 -19.34 18.37
C PHE A 113 12.78 -19.05 16.97
N GLN A 114 11.87 -18.74 16.05
CA GLN A 114 12.18 -18.30 14.70
C GLN A 114 11.44 -17.01 14.41
N GLY A 115 12.12 -16.07 13.75
CA GLY A 115 11.50 -14.82 13.37
C GLY A 115 12.06 -14.22 12.09
N VAL A 116 11.29 -13.29 11.56
CA VAL A 116 11.62 -12.47 10.40
C VAL A 116 11.63 -11.02 10.86
N GLY A 117 12.73 -10.32 10.62
CA GLY A 117 12.82 -8.90 10.93
C GLY A 117 12.83 -8.05 9.68
N LYS A 118 12.16 -6.89 9.78
CA LYS A 118 12.04 -5.84 8.76
C LYS A 118 11.59 -6.37 7.40
N ARG A 119 10.33 -6.61 7.30
CA ARG A 119 9.62 -6.93 6.08
C ARG A 119 8.39 -6.04 6.02
N ASP A 120 8.16 -5.39 4.89
CA ASP A 120 6.94 -4.65 4.66
C ASP A 120 5.97 -5.54 3.88
N LEU A 121 4.70 -5.50 4.24
CA LEU A 121 3.65 -6.23 3.55
C LEU A 121 2.58 -5.26 3.08
N TYR A 122 2.34 -5.23 1.79
CA TYR A 122 1.15 -4.58 1.25
C TYR A 122 -0.03 -5.53 1.42
N LEU A 123 -1.05 -5.10 2.15
CA LEU A 123 -2.22 -5.93 2.42
C LEU A 123 -2.92 -6.32 1.10
N PRO A 124 -2.92 -7.60 0.73
CA PRO A 124 -3.45 -8.02 -0.55
C PRO A 124 -4.97 -8.05 -0.57
N GLY A 125 -5.52 -7.68 -1.73
CA GLY A 125 -6.86 -8.03 -2.16
C GLY A 125 -8.02 -7.54 -1.32
N THR A 126 -9.16 -8.08 -1.67
CA THR A 126 -10.48 -7.70 -1.18
C THR A 126 -10.78 -8.14 0.24
N SER A 127 -10.06 -9.15 0.75
CA SER A 127 -10.28 -9.68 2.11
C SER A 127 -9.82 -8.73 3.21
N PHE A 128 -8.82 -7.88 2.93
CA PHE A 128 -8.24 -6.93 3.88
C PHE A 128 -8.53 -5.47 3.55
N ARG A 129 -8.93 -5.18 2.32
CA ARG A 129 -9.32 -3.83 1.91
C ARG A 129 -10.83 -3.76 1.82
N SER A 130 -11.41 -2.91 2.67
CA SER A 130 -12.85 -2.67 2.69
C SER A 130 -13.33 -2.18 1.33
N HIS A 131 -14.45 -2.74 0.87
CA HIS A 131 -15.24 -2.20 -0.24
C HIS A 131 -14.46 -2.00 -1.53
N TYR A 132 -13.69 -3.02 -1.90
CA TYR A 132 -12.87 -3.00 -3.10
C TYR A 132 -13.71 -3.28 -4.35
N GLY A 133 -14.52 -2.33 -4.71
CA GLY A 133 -14.91 -2.06 -6.08
C GLY A 133 -15.83 -3.04 -6.81
N SER A 134 -16.54 -3.93 -6.14
CA SER A 134 -17.53 -4.76 -6.83
C SER A 134 -18.80 -4.90 -6.01
N GLU A 135 -19.93 -4.75 -6.66
CA GLU A 135 -21.26 -4.99 -6.11
C GLU A 135 -21.47 -6.43 -5.57
N TRP A 136 -20.58 -7.35 -5.97
CA TRP A 136 -20.56 -8.76 -5.54
C TRP A 136 -19.69 -9.01 -4.31
N GLN A 137 -19.03 -7.99 -3.78
CA GLN A 137 -18.11 -8.14 -2.66
C GLN A 137 -18.73 -7.64 -1.36
N VAL A 138 -18.88 -8.57 -0.42
CA VAL A 138 -19.30 -8.25 0.94
C VAL A 138 -18.05 -7.88 1.76
N PRO A 139 -18.05 -6.77 2.52
CA PRO A 139 -16.97 -6.46 3.45
C PRO A 139 -16.78 -7.60 4.43
N SER A 140 -15.53 -7.93 4.73
CA SER A 140 -15.26 -8.89 5.79
C SER A 140 -15.57 -8.25 7.16
N ALA A 141 -15.82 -9.09 8.17
CA ALA A 141 -16.06 -8.62 9.54
C ALA A 141 -14.90 -7.78 10.11
N TYR A 142 -13.71 -7.89 9.53
CA TYR A 142 -12.53 -7.10 9.90
C TYR A 142 -12.53 -5.68 9.36
N ASN A 143 -13.43 -5.35 8.42
CA ASN A 143 -13.49 -4.08 7.71
C ASN A 143 -14.62 -3.17 8.21
N ASN A 144 -15.01 -3.31 9.47
CA ASN A 144 -16.09 -2.52 10.05
C ASN A 144 -15.68 -1.07 10.37
N ASP A 145 -14.37 -0.78 10.41
CA ASP A 145 -13.83 0.55 10.66
C ASP A 145 -13.65 1.32 9.33
N TYR A 146 -14.76 1.61 8.64
CA TYR A 146 -14.76 2.40 7.42
C TYR A 146 -15.34 3.80 7.64
N TRP A 147 -14.93 4.72 6.78
CA TRP A 147 -15.33 6.11 6.87
C TRP A 147 -16.84 6.30 6.66
N THR A 148 -17.47 7.00 7.59
CA THR A 148 -18.82 7.56 7.51
C THR A 148 -18.81 8.97 8.09
N GLU A 149 -19.91 9.71 7.96
CA GLU A 149 -20.03 11.05 8.56
C GLU A 149 -19.94 11.01 10.09
N GLU A 150 -20.31 9.89 10.70
CA GLU A 150 -20.21 9.64 12.15
C GLU A 150 -18.85 9.05 12.56
N ASN A 151 -18.08 8.49 11.61
CA ASN A 151 -16.78 7.86 11.85
C ASN A 151 -15.71 8.40 10.90
N THR A 152 -15.41 9.69 11.03
CA THR A 152 -14.45 10.38 10.15
C THR A 152 -12.99 9.99 10.39
N GLY A 153 -12.69 9.39 11.54
CA GLY A 153 -11.36 8.88 11.92
C GLY A 153 -11.05 7.45 11.47
N ALA A 154 -11.94 6.84 10.68
CA ALA A 154 -11.81 5.45 10.28
C ALA A 154 -10.49 5.12 9.58
N TYR A 155 -10.04 3.87 9.74
CA TYR A 155 -8.86 3.36 9.04
C TYR A 155 -9.15 3.12 7.56
N PHE A 156 -10.30 2.50 7.22
CA PHE A 156 -10.67 2.23 5.83
C PHE A 156 -11.42 3.40 5.20
N PRO A 157 -11.25 3.60 3.89
CA PRO A 157 -11.99 4.63 3.16
C PRO A 157 -13.48 4.32 3.13
N ARG A 158 -14.26 5.29 2.61
CA ARG A 158 -15.68 5.15 2.35
C ARG A 158 -15.99 3.92 1.51
N ALA A 159 -17.04 3.21 1.86
CA ALA A 159 -17.56 2.12 1.05
C ALA A 159 -18.09 2.62 -0.30
N ARG A 160 -17.66 1.98 -1.40
CA ARG A 160 -18.13 2.30 -2.73
C ARG A 160 -18.57 1.05 -3.48
N PHE A 161 -19.70 1.14 -4.15
CA PHE A 161 -20.25 0.05 -4.98
C PHE A 161 -19.43 -0.17 -6.25
N ASN A 162 -19.05 0.92 -6.93
CA ASN A 162 -18.30 0.88 -8.17
C ASN A 162 -17.06 1.76 -8.09
N GLY A 163 -15.98 1.33 -8.72
CA GLY A 163 -14.78 2.12 -8.89
C GLY A 163 -13.89 2.25 -7.66
N GLY A 164 -14.21 1.58 -6.55
CA GLY A 164 -13.37 1.59 -5.35
C GLY A 164 -11.95 1.12 -5.62
N SER A 165 -11.75 0.22 -6.59
CA SER A 165 -10.42 -0.22 -7.00
C SER A 165 -9.61 0.88 -7.67
N ALA A 166 -10.23 1.75 -8.45
CA ALA A 166 -9.54 2.84 -9.14
C ALA A 166 -9.01 3.89 -8.16
N ILE A 167 -9.75 4.18 -7.08
CA ILE A 167 -9.32 5.14 -6.04
C ILE A 167 -8.46 4.50 -4.94
N ASN A 168 -8.33 3.18 -4.92
CA ASN A 168 -7.52 2.41 -3.96
C ASN A 168 -6.22 1.90 -4.59
N GLN A 169 -5.43 2.79 -5.13
CA GLN A 169 -4.10 2.47 -5.67
C GLN A 169 -3.17 1.91 -4.58
N ALA A 170 -2.06 1.28 -4.97
CA ALA A 170 -1.02 0.87 -4.04
C ALA A 170 -0.51 2.09 -3.26
N GLN A 171 -0.56 2.06 -1.94
CA GLN A 171 -0.39 3.22 -1.10
C GLN A 171 0.09 2.90 0.31
N THR A 172 0.63 3.92 0.99
CA THR A 172 1.24 3.76 2.31
C THR A 172 0.25 3.35 3.41
N ARG A 173 -1.04 3.68 3.29
CA ARG A 173 -2.06 3.35 4.31
C ARG A 173 -2.22 1.85 4.55
N TYR A 174 -1.99 1.02 3.52
CA TYR A 174 -2.11 -0.44 3.60
C TYR A 174 -0.77 -1.17 3.72
N MET A 175 0.30 -0.44 4.02
CA MET A 175 1.59 -1.04 4.34
C MET A 175 1.64 -1.45 5.81
N VAL A 176 2.09 -2.68 6.07
CA VAL A 176 2.28 -3.26 7.41
C VAL A 176 3.72 -3.71 7.59
#